data_9e8a88dbb0061664fd2b218133c3b774
#
_entry.id   9e8a88dbb0061664fd2b218133c3b774
#
_cell.length_a   1.000
_cell.length_b   1.000
_cell.length_c   1.000
_cell.angle_alpha   90.00
_cell.angle_beta   90.00
_cell.angle_gamma   90.00
#
_symmetry.space_group_name_H-M   'P 1'
#
loop_
_entity.id
_entity.type
_entity.pdbx_description
1 polymer ?
#
loop_
_entity_poly.entity_id
_entity_poly.type
_entity_poly.pdbx_seq_one_letter_code
_entity_poly.pdbx_strand_id
1 'polypeptide(L)'
;MKKILIIAAICLQFLALAGEQKKPALGLSRKSAVELALRNNQDLKAVKEGINAARGRASQSGRLDNPVLGAEYGNDVLFSDEGEYSVRASISQKFPLFGRLAKERDVGNIDIKLASLEYEDACRKLSLDVENAYLDALEKKAVSDARCALLKATQELAKELKAASEKAEVSALEVRRAESESSKLQIEIMRDEVDFAAALSRLKVLIGVSPDVDINLAEKLAEIPIPTEKFSRQTLESRPDWQMYSIAEESANARIALLKAGRFEDVEVEVFFEASESVDEPVGKSREKILGLSFSVPLPFKSYDGGIEEQLSLRKQAQARSAAKENQIMAEISLYRLRANKYAQILKKHRVEVEEVSGEIYGEYLTAMREARAGIADVFGAWQTHLQMKLTGVSILAEQARNSIALKYALALEDKNEK
;
A
#
# COMPACT_ATOMS: atom_id res chain seq x y z
N MET A 1 37.51 47.56 21.48
CA MET A 1 36.09 47.85 21.28
C MET A 1 35.52 47.51 19.91
N LYS A 2 36.20 47.71 18.79
CA LYS A 2 35.69 47.40 17.42
C LYS A 2 35.45 45.88 17.12
N LYS A 3 36.19 44.96 17.77
CA LYS A 3 36.00 43.51 17.57
C LYS A 3 34.79 42.90 18.31
N ILE A 4 34.35 43.53 19.39
CA ILE A 4 33.19 43.09 20.16
C ILE A 4 31.88 43.51 19.46
N LEU A 5 31.87 44.64 18.77
CA LEU A 5 30.71 45.11 17.99
C LEU A 5 30.42 44.27 16.75
N ILE A 6 31.47 43.67 16.12
CA ILE A 6 31.30 42.80 14.93
C ILE A 6 30.70 41.44 15.33
N ILE A 7 31.10 40.90 16.49
CA ILE A 7 30.55 39.63 16.97
C ILE A 7 29.07 39.80 17.41
N ALA A 8 28.73 40.93 18.03
CA ALA A 8 27.34 41.23 18.39
C ALA A 8 26.44 41.45 17.16
N ALA A 9 26.98 42.04 16.06
CA ALA A 9 26.22 42.21 14.81
C ALA A 9 26.00 40.87 14.08
N ILE A 10 26.97 39.96 14.13
CA ILE A 10 26.86 38.62 13.52
C ILE A 10 25.86 37.75 14.35
N CYS A 11 25.89 37.84 15.67
CA CYS A 11 24.88 37.13 16.51
C CYS A 11 23.47 37.70 16.33
N LEU A 12 23.29 39.01 16.10
CA LEU A 12 21.96 39.57 15.81
C LEU A 12 21.46 39.18 14.42
N GLN A 13 22.32 38.98 13.44
CA GLN A 13 21.93 38.47 12.13
C GLN A 13 21.55 36.99 12.16
N PHE A 14 22.16 36.18 13.03
CA PHE A 14 21.76 34.79 13.23
C PHE A 14 20.45 34.65 14.02
N LEU A 15 20.12 35.56 14.92
CA LEU A 15 18.80 35.55 15.61
C LEU A 15 17.65 36.04 14.71
N ALA A 16 17.92 36.84 13.69
CA ALA A 16 16.90 37.30 12.75
C ALA A 16 16.56 36.25 11.67
N LEU A 17 17.37 35.19 11.49
CA LEU A 17 17.11 34.08 10.55
C LEU A 17 16.35 32.92 11.20
N ALA A 18 16.09 32.95 12.50
CA ALA A 18 15.26 31.98 13.22
C ALA A 18 13.78 32.38 13.31
N GLY A 19 13.33 33.26 12.44
CA GLY A 19 11.91 33.42 12.17
C GLY A 19 11.41 32.16 11.45
N GLU A 20 10.85 31.20 12.18
CA GLU A 20 10.07 30.12 11.59
C GLU A 20 9.02 30.74 10.66
N GLN A 21 9.34 30.80 9.39
CA GLN A 21 8.31 30.97 8.36
C GLN A 21 7.41 29.74 8.48
N LYS A 22 6.30 29.86 9.19
CA LYS A 22 5.22 28.89 9.19
C LYS A 22 4.91 28.59 7.73
N LYS A 23 5.40 27.45 7.23
CA LYS A 23 5.08 27.02 5.87
C LYS A 23 3.56 26.99 5.74
N PRO A 24 2.98 27.46 4.63
CA PRO A 24 1.55 27.47 4.46
C PRO A 24 1.02 26.05 4.69
N ALA A 25 0.05 25.89 5.56
CA ALA A 25 -0.56 24.61 5.86
C ALA A 25 -1.16 24.02 4.57
N LEU A 26 -0.85 22.78 4.28
CA LEU A 26 -1.37 22.07 3.10
C LEU A 26 -2.87 21.78 3.34
N GLY A 27 -3.72 22.47 2.59
CA GLY A 27 -5.16 22.15 2.55
C GLY A 27 -5.37 20.80 1.86
N LEU A 28 -5.84 19.80 2.60
CA LEU A 28 -5.97 18.44 2.13
C LEU A 28 -7.43 18.01 2.15
N SER A 29 -7.97 17.65 0.98
CA SER A 29 -9.24 16.92 0.85
C SER A 29 -8.97 15.42 0.79
N ARG A 30 -9.99 14.60 1.00
CA ARG A 30 -9.87 13.13 0.91
C ARG A 30 -9.33 12.71 -0.47
N LYS A 31 -9.86 13.28 -1.55
CA LYS A 31 -9.42 13.00 -2.92
C LYS A 31 -7.96 13.41 -3.16
N SER A 32 -7.59 14.64 -2.76
CA SER A 32 -6.21 15.12 -2.92
C SER A 32 -5.20 14.33 -2.06
N ALA A 33 -5.63 13.76 -0.93
CA ALA A 33 -4.80 12.87 -0.12
C ALA A 33 -4.45 11.59 -0.87
N VAL A 34 -5.44 10.96 -1.52
CA VAL A 34 -5.22 9.76 -2.35
C VAL A 34 -4.29 10.07 -3.52
N GLU A 35 -4.53 11.16 -4.26
CA GLU A 35 -3.67 11.57 -5.39
C GLU A 35 -2.21 11.79 -4.96
N LEU A 36 -2.00 12.47 -3.83
CA LEU A 36 -0.64 12.68 -3.28
C LEU A 36 0.02 11.36 -2.88
N ALA A 37 -0.73 10.45 -2.25
CA ALA A 37 -0.22 9.13 -1.88
C ALA A 37 0.24 8.35 -3.11
N LEU A 38 -0.59 8.28 -4.14
CA LEU A 38 -0.25 7.56 -5.38
C LEU A 38 0.99 8.14 -6.10
N ARG A 39 1.27 9.43 -5.92
CA ARG A 39 2.47 10.08 -6.49
C ARG A 39 3.71 9.95 -5.62
N ASN A 40 3.57 10.05 -4.31
CA ASN A 40 4.70 10.28 -3.40
C ASN A 40 5.08 9.07 -2.56
N ASN A 41 4.15 8.13 -2.30
CA ASN A 41 4.39 6.99 -1.43
C ASN A 41 5.58 6.16 -1.94
N GLN A 42 6.56 5.91 -1.04
CA GLN A 42 7.81 5.24 -1.42
C GLN A 42 7.61 3.72 -1.59
N ASP A 43 6.73 3.11 -0.80
CA ASP A 43 6.43 1.68 -0.93
C ASP A 43 5.75 1.40 -2.27
N LEU A 44 4.84 2.28 -2.70
CA LEU A 44 4.20 2.17 -4.01
C LEU A 44 5.22 2.34 -5.15
N LYS A 45 6.18 3.26 -5.01
CA LYS A 45 7.28 3.40 -5.98
C LYS A 45 8.14 2.13 -6.05
N ALA A 46 8.42 1.51 -4.89
CA ALA A 46 9.15 0.25 -4.85
C ALA A 46 8.40 -0.88 -5.57
N VAL A 47 7.09 -1.00 -5.37
CA VAL A 47 6.25 -1.96 -6.12
C VAL A 47 6.27 -1.67 -7.62
N LYS A 48 6.21 -0.40 -8.02
CA LYS A 48 6.30 0.01 -9.43
C LYS A 48 7.62 -0.41 -10.09
N GLU A 49 8.74 -0.33 -9.36
CA GLU A 49 10.04 -0.83 -9.86
C GLU A 49 10.03 -2.35 -10.07
N GLY A 50 9.12 -3.09 -9.41
CA GLY A 50 8.87 -4.50 -9.69
C GLY A 50 8.47 -4.76 -11.15
N ILE A 51 7.69 -3.85 -11.77
CA ILE A 51 7.34 -3.92 -13.19
C ILE A 51 8.59 -3.76 -14.07
N ASN A 52 9.47 -2.81 -13.74
CA ASN A 52 10.70 -2.58 -14.47
C ASN A 52 11.65 -3.78 -14.33
N ALA A 53 11.72 -4.39 -13.15
CA ALA A 53 12.47 -5.62 -12.92
C ALA A 53 11.89 -6.80 -13.75
N ALA A 54 10.57 -6.95 -13.81
CA ALA A 54 9.92 -7.96 -14.64
C ALA A 54 10.22 -7.72 -16.15
N ARG A 55 10.15 -6.48 -16.61
CA ARG A 55 10.55 -6.10 -17.99
C ARG A 55 12.02 -6.43 -18.27
N GLY A 56 12.92 -6.16 -17.30
CA GLY A 56 14.32 -6.51 -17.39
C GLY A 56 14.51 -8.03 -17.58
N ARG A 57 13.86 -8.85 -16.75
CA ARG A 57 13.87 -10.31 -16.89
C ARG A 57 13.30 -10.77 -18.23
N ALA A 58 12.15 -10.25 -18.63
CA ALA A 58 11.51 -10.59 -19.90
C ALA A 58 12.39 -10.20 -21.11
N SER A 59 13.16 -9.12 -21.02
CA SER A 59 14.09 -8.72 -22.09
C SER A 59 15.26 -9.68 -22.28
N GLN A 60 15.60 -10.46 -21.25
CA GLN A 60 16.61 -11.53 -21.32
C GLN A 60 16.01 -12.86 -21.77
N SER A 61 14.70 -13.07 -21.53
CA SER A 61 14.01 -14.30 -21.90
C SER A 61 13.92 -14.45 -23.41
N GLY A 62 14.13 -15.67 -23.89
CA GLY A 62 13.98 -16.00 -25.29
C GLY A 62 15.06 -15.40 -26.21
N ARG A 63 16.24 -15.13 -25.68
CA ARG A 63 17.45 -14.80 -26.45
C ARG A 63 18.26 -16.05 -26.75
N LEU A 64 18.96 -16.03 -27.85
CA LEU A 64 19.99 -17.02 -28.12
C LEU A 64 21.15 -16.84 -27.14
N ASP A 65 21.71 -17.95 -26.68
CA ASP A 65 22.96 -17.95 -25.95
C ASP A 65 24.08 -17.34 -26.78
N ASN A 66 25.09 -16.77 -26.14
CA ASN A 66 26.22 -16.22 -26.85
C ASN A 66 27.03 -17.36 -27.54
N PRO A 67 27.64 -17.10 -28.72
CA PRO A 67 28.63 -18.01 -29.29
C PRO A 67 29.79 -18.24 -28.33
N VAL A 68 30.29 -19.45 -28.30
CA VAL A 68 31.45 -19.82 -27.48
C VAL A 68 32.65 -20.00 -28.37
N LEU A 69 33.75 -19.26 -28.07
CA LEU A 69 35.05 -19.46 -28.70
C LEU A 69 35.85 -20.45 -27.86
N GLY A 70 36.23 -21.57 -28.48
CA GLY A 70 37.06 -22.61 -27.88
C GLY A 70 38.47 -22.57 -28.41
N ALA A 71 39.45 -22.87 -27.57
CA ALA A 71 40.82 -23.14 -27.96
C ALA A 71 41.35 -24.31 -27.14
N GLU A 72 41.86 -25.31 -27.82
CA GLU A 72 42.40 -26.54 -27.23
C GLU A 72 43.83 -26.73 -27.70
N TYR A 73 44.69 -27.17 -26.78
CA TYR A 73 46.06 -27.60 -27.05
C TYR A 73 46.30 -28.94 -26.39
N GLY A 74 46.64 -29.93 -27.15
CA GLY A 74 47.03 -31.26 -26.69
C GLY A 74 48.46 -31.57 -27.07
N ASN A 75 49.20 -32.34 -26.27
CA ASN A 75 50.51 -32.88 -26.54
C ASN A 75 50.66 -34.27 -25.91
N ASP A 76 51.66 -35.00 -26.33
CA ASP A 76 51.97 -36.38 -25.90
C ASP A 76 53.03 -36.49 -24.82
N VAL A 77 53.51 -35.38 -24.25
CA VAL A 77 54.65 -35.27 -23.29
C VAL A 77 54.52 -36.22 -22.11
N LEU A 78 53.30 -36.56 -21.66
CA LEU A 78 53.08 -37.40 -20.49
C LEU A 78 53.12 -38.92 -20.78
N PHE A 79 53.03 -39.35 -22.08
CA PHE A 79 52.83 -40.74 -22.44
C PHE A 79 53.92 -41.29 -23.38
N SER A 80 54.17 -40.66 -24.50
CA SER A 80 55.11 -41.13 -25.53
C SER A 80 56.29 -40.18 -25.77
N ASP A 81 56.12 -38.88 -25.56
CA ASP A 81 57.10 -37.81 -25.77
C ASP A 81 57.76 -37.86 -27.16
N GLU A 82 56.99 -38.27 -28.21
CA GLU A 82 57.42 -38.33 -29.61
C GLU A 82 57.36 -36.98 -30.32
N GLY A 83 56.80 -35.98 -29.57
CA GLY A 83 56.67 -34.61 -30.04
C GLY A 83 55.40 -34.37 -30.84
N GLU A 84 54.37 -35.17 -30.60
CA GLU A 84 53.06 -34.96 -31.18
C GLU A 84 52.32 -33.81 -30.47
N TYR A 85 51.59 -33.01 -31.23
CA TYR A 85 50.73 -31.97 -30.69
C TYR A 85 49.51 -31.74 -31.58
N SER A 86 48.45 -31.22 -30.98
CA SER A 86 47.28 -30.70 -31.68
C SER A 86 46.89 -29.35 -31.16
N VAL A 87 46.50 -28.45 -32.05
CA VAL A 87 45.94 -27.11 -31.72
C VAL A 87 44.58 -27.05 -32.40
N ARG A 88 43.53 -26.83 -31.65
CA ARG A 88 42.17 -26.66 -32.19
C ARG A 88 41.64 -25.30 -31.75
N ALA A 89 41.10 -24.54 -32.70
CA ALA A 89 40.30 -23.35 -32.48
C ALA A 89 38.90 -23.56 -32.98
N SER A 90 37.89 -23.25 -32.21
CA SER A 90 36.50 -23.47 -32.58
C SER A 90 35.60 -22.30 -32.17
N ILE A 91 34.49 -22.19 -32.91
CA ILE A 91 33.35 -21.35 -32.53
C ILE A 91 32.10 -22.19 -32.55
N SER A 92 31.38 -22.24 -31.43
CA SER A 92 30.13 -22.99 -31.32
C SER A 92 28.95 -22.11 -30.97
N GLN A 93 27.75 -22.47 -31.42
CA GLN A 93 26.52 -21.81 -31.17
C GLN A 93 25.40 -22.83 -30.91
N LYS A 94 24.65 -22.63 -29.82
CA LYS A 94 23.46 -23.43 -29.50
C LYS A 94 22.23 -22.84 -30.15
N PHE A 95 21.44 -23.69 -30.80
CA PHE A 95 20.20 -23.33 -31.47
C PHE A 95 19.04 -24.10 -30.82
N PRO A 96 18.15 -23.40 -30.09
CA PRO A 96 16.98 -24.04 -29.50
C PRO A 96 15.98 -24.44 -30.58
N LEU A 97 15.51 -25.67 -30.47
CA LEU A 97 14.52 -26.22 -31.39
C LEU A 97 13.09 -26.00 -30.87
N PHE A 98 12.08 -26.26 -31.70
CA PHE A 98 10.65 -26.31 -31.36
C PHE A 98 10.07 -25.03 -30.72
N GLY A 99 10.67 -23.87 -30.99
CA GLY A 99 10.16 -22.58 -30.57
C GLY A 99 10.31 -22.29 -29.07
N ARG A 100 11.26 -22.94 -28.37
CA ARG A 100 11.51 -22.72 -26.91
C ARG A 100 11.67 -21.24 -26.58
N LEU A 101 12.44 -20.48 -27.38
CA LEU A 101 12.64 -19.02 -27.14
C LEU A 101 11.33 -18.20 -27.18
N ALA A 102 10.39 -18.59 -28.06
CA ALA A 102 9.09 -17.97 -28.12
C ALA A 102 8.29 -18.24 -26.83
N LYS A 103 8.34 -19.49 -26.33
CA LYS A 103 7.67 -19.86 -25.06
C LYS A 103 8.30 -19.20 -23.83
N GLU A 104 9.61 -18.99 -23.81
CA GLU A 104 10.28 -18.21 -22.77
C GLU A 104 9.81 -16.75 -22.77
N ARG A 105 9.65 -16.13 -23.94
CA ARG A 105 9.08 -14.77 -24.07
C ARG A 105 7.64 -14.72 -23.61
N ASP A 106 6.83 -15.74 -23.94
CA ASP A 106 5.44 -15.82 -23.48
C ASP A 106 5.38 -15.80 -21.95
N VAL A 107 6.20 -16.61 -21.26
CA VAL A 107 6.32 -16.62 -19.79
C VAL A 107 6.77 -15.25 -19.25
N GLY A 108 7.81 -14.65 -19.85
CA GLY A 108 8.28 -13.33 -19.46
C GLY A 108 7.21 -12.23 -19.59
N ASN A 109 6.40 -12.28 -20.65
CA ASN A 109 5.29 -11.33 -20.83
C ASN A 109 4.18 -11.52 -19.79
N ILE A 110 3.91 -12.75 -19.37
CA ILE A 110 2.96 -13.05 -18.30
C ILE A 110 3.47 -12.55 -16.96
N ASP A 111 4.76 -12.69 -16.69
CA ASP A 111 5.37 -12.15 -15.45
C ASP A 111 5.27 -10.61 -15.39
N ILE A 112 5.35 -9.90 -16.53
CA ILE A 112 5.11 -8.45 -16.61
C ILE A 112 3.66 -8.14 -16.27
N LYS A 113 2.70 -8.90 -16.82
CA LYS A 113 1.26 -8.70 -16.50
C LYS A 113 1.00 -8.90 -15.01
N LEU A 114 1.59 -9.93 -14.40
CA LEU A 114 1.46 -10.19 -12.96
C LEU A 114 1.98 -9.03 -12.14
N ALA A 115 3.20 -8.54 -12.42
CA ALA A 115 3.78 -7.39 -11.74
C ALA A 115 2.94 -6.11 -11.92
N SER A 116 2.27 -5.94 -13.06
CA SER A 116 1.36 -4.81 -13.28
C SER A 116 0.11 -4.91 -12.41
N LEU A 117 -0.48 -6.11 -12.27
CA LEU A 117 -1.62 -6.33 -11.39
C LEU A 117 -1.27 -6.18 -9.90
N GLU A 118 -0.05 -6.58 -9.49
CA GLU A 118 0.47 -6.34 -8.14
C GLU A 118 0.55 -4.84 -7.84
N TYR A 119 1.00 -4.03 -8.80
CA TYR A 119 1.03 -2.58 -8.66
C TYR A 119 -0.39 -1.98 -8.59
N GLU A 120 -1.33 -2.43 -9.43
CA GLU A 120 -2.72 -1.96 -9.39
C GLU A 120 -3.40 -2.31 -8.06
N ASP A 121 -3.18 -3.52 -7.52
CA ASP A 121 -3.72 -3.90 -6.22
C ASP A 121 -3.07 -3.10 -5.08
N ALA A 122 -1.78 -2.80 -5.18
CA ALA A 122 -1.09 -1.92 -4.23
C ALA A 122 -1.66 -0.49 -4.27
N CYS A 123 -1.97 0.06 -5.45
CA CYS A 123 -2.64 1.34 -5.60
C CYS A 123 -4.02 1.32 -4.92
N ARG A 124 -4.82 0.28 -5.18
CA ARG A 124 -6.16 0.11 -4.59
C ARG A 124 -6.11 0.04 -3.06
N LYS A 125 -5.20 -0.76 -2.52
CA LYS A 125 -5.00 -0.89 -1.06
C LYS A 125 -4.54 0.43 -0.43
N LEU A 126 -3.54 1.06 -1.01
CA LEU A 126 -3.03 2.34 -0.51
C LEU A 126 -4.13 3.41 -0.52
N SER A 127 -4.94 3.47 -1.58
CA SER A 127 -6.05 4.43 -1.65
C SER A 127 -7.07 4.21 -0.52
N LEU A 128 -7.43 2.95 -0.24
CA LEU A 128 -8.31 2.61 0.88
C LEU A 128 -7.70 2.99 2.23
N ASP A 129 -6.41 2.70 2.43
CA ASP A 129 -5.70 2.99 3.68
C ASP A 129 -5.60 4.50 3.91
N VAL A 130 -5.37 5.29 2.87
CA VAL A 130 -5.32 6.76 2.93
C VAL A 130 -6.71 7.34 3.25
N GLU A 131 -7.77 6.86 2.60
CA GLU A 131 -9.13 7.32 2.89
C GLU A 131 -9.52 6.99 4.34
N ASN A 132 -9.17 5.81 4.85
CA ASN A 132 -9.41 5.43 6.23
C ASN A 132 -8.59 6.28 7.23
N ALA A 133 -7.31 6.54 6.94
CA ALA A 133 -6.47 7.39 7.78
C ALA A 133 -6.96 8.85 7.80
N TYR A 134 -7.47 9.33 6.66
CA TYR A 134 -8.08 10.66 6.57
C TYR A 134 -9.36 10.75 7.41
N LEU A 135 -10.22 9.72 7.35
CA LEU A 135 -11.42 9.64 8.19
C LEU A 135 -11.07 9.53 9.68
N ASP A 136 -10.02 8.78 10.04
CA ASP A 136 -9.54 8.71 11.43
C ASP A 136 -9.13 10.09 11.93
N ALA A 137 -8.38 10.85 11.14
CA ALA A 137 -8.01 12.23 11.49
C ALA A 137 -9.24 13.16 11.63
N LEU A 138 -10.25 13.02 10.75
CA LEU A 138 -11.51 13.77 10.85
C LEU A 138 -12.30 13.41 12.10
N GLU A 139 -12.34 12.13 12.46
CA GLU A 139 -13.00 11.65 13.68
C GLU A 139 -12.34 12.25 14.93
N LYS A 140 -11.00 12.18 15.04
CA LYS A 140 -10.26 12.76 16.16
C LYS A 140 -10.47 14.26 16.26
N LYS A 141 -10.47 14.96 15.13
CA LYS A 141 -10.78 16.39 15.08
C LYS A 141 -12.19 16.68 15.56
N ALA A 142 -13.19 15.91 15.12
CA ALA A 142 -14.59 16.10 15.52
C ALA A 142 -14.80 15.86 17.03
N VAL A 143 -14.08 14.89 17.62
CA VAL A 143 -14.07 14.64 19.06
C VAL A 143 -13.51 15.85 19.80
N SER A 144 -12.34 16.35 19.41
CA SER A 144 -11.73 17.54 20.02
C SER A 144 -12.61 18.77 19.87
N ASP A 145 -13.19 19.01 18.71
CA ASP A 145 -14.11 20.15 18.45
C ASP A 145 -15.35 20.09 19.37
N ALA A 146 -15.92 18.87 19.58
CA ALA A 146 -17.05 18.68 20.46
C ALA A 146 -16.70 19.00 21.91
N ARG A 147 -15.53 18.54 22.40
CA ARG A 147 -15.06 18.86 23.76
C ARG A 147 -14.69 20.34 23.92
N CYS A 148 -14.09 20.95 22.90
CA CYS A 148 -13.78 22.39 22.91
C CYS A 148 -15.04 23.25 23.00
N ALA A 149 -16.10 22.90 22.26
CA ALA A 149 -17.38 23.60 22.36
C ALA A 149 -17.95 23.51 23.78
N LEU A 150 -17.81 22.39 24.39
CA LEU A 150 -18.27 22.10 25.72
C LEU A 150 -17.46 22.81 26.80
N LEU A 151 -16.13 22.86 26.67
CA LEU A 151 -15.27 23.63 27.56
C LEU A 151 -15.68 25.10 27.59
N LYS A 152 -16.00 25.69 26.43
CA LYS A 152 -16.48 27.09 26.38
C LYS A 152 -17.77 27.27 27.17
N ALA A 153 -18.76 26.39 27.00
CA ALA A 153 -20.02 26.47 27.77
C ALA A 153 -19.79 26.31 29.27
N THR A 154 -18.88 25.41 29.70
CA THR A 154 -18.55 25.25 31.14
C THR A 154 -17.84 26.46 31.71
N GLN A 155 -16.94 27.09 30.95
CA GLN A 155 -16.24 28.28 31.37
C GLN A 155 -17.20 29.49 31.53
N GLU A 156 -18.19 29.60 30.62
CA GLU A 156 -19.24 30.60 30.72
C GLU A 156 -20.10 30.37 31.97
N LEU A 157 -20.53 29.14 32.22
CA LEU A 157 -21.26 28.76 33.42
C LEU A 157 -20.44 29.04 34.71
N ALA A 158 -19.16 28.71 34.70
CA ALA A 158 -18.30 29.00 35.88
C ALA A 158 -18.19 30.50 36.14
N LYS A 159 -18.19 31.37 35.13
CA LYS A 159 -18.23 32.84 35.30
C LYS A 159 -19.56 33.31 35.87
N GLU A 160 -20.71 32.80 35.38
CA GLU A 160 -22.03 33.08 35.89
C GLU A 160 -22.12 32.72 37.37
N LEU A 161 -21.69 31.52 37.75
CA LEU A 161 -21.68 31.03 39.11
C LEU A 161 -20.77 31.86 40.05
N LYS A 162 -19.61 32.29 39.56
CA LYS A 162 -18.69 33.13 40.29
C LYS A 162 -19.35 34.49 40.62
N ALA A 163 -19.97 35.12 39.63
CA ALA A 163 -20.69 36.38 39.84
C ALA A 163 -21.88 36.23 40.80
N ALA A 164 -22.62 35.13 40.79
CA ALA A 164 -23.69 34.81 41.73
C ALA A 164 -23.14 34.52 43.13
N SER A 165 -21.97 33.88 43.25
CA SER A 165 -21.32 33.62 44.54
C SER A 165 -20.83 34.90 45.23
N GLU A 166 -20.37 35.87 44.46
CA GLU A 166 -20.03 37.21 45.03
C GLU A 166 -21.21 37.96 45.64
N LYS A 167 -22.43 37.60 45.17
CA LYS A 167 -23.69 38.10 45.74
C LYS A 167 -24.27 37.20 46.82
N ALA A 168 -23.55 36.16 47.22
CA ALA A 168 -23.99 35.14 48.19
C ALA A 168 -25.24 34.34 47.74
N GLU A 169 -25.56 34.34 46.42
CA GLU A 169 -26.68 33.58 45.84
C GLU A 169 -26.33 32.09 45.62
N VAL A 170 -25.02 31.79 45.44
CA VAL A 170 -24.49 30.44 45.14
C VAL A 170 -23.31 30.14 46.04
N SER A 171 -23.14 28.89 46.43
CA SER A 171 -22.03 28.42 47.27
C SER A 171 -20.69 28.49 46.51
N ALA A 172 -19.62 28.92 47.22
CA ALA A 172 -18.25 28.85 46.68
C ALA A 172 -17.81 27.42 46.28
N LEU A 173 -18.45 26.40 46.87
CA LEU A 173 -18.20 25.01 46.50
C LEU A 173 -18.65 24.68 45.06
N GLU A 174 -19.79 25.25 44.62
CA GLU A 174 -20.32 25.08 43.28
C GLU A 174 -19.43 25.74 42.24
N VAL A 175 -18.87 26.93 42.53
CA VAL A 175 -17.87 27.58 41.67
C VAL A 175 -16.63 26.70 41.50
N ARG A 176 -16.09 26.20 42.62
CA ARG A 176 -14.91 25.30 42.57
C ARG A 176 -15.19 24.01 41.79
N ARG A 177 -16.40 23.49 41.86
CA ARG A 177 -16.82 22.31 41.11
C ARG A 177 -16.82 22.61 39.60
N ALA A 178 -17.36 23.72 39.15
CA ALA A 178 -17.34 24.15 37.75
C ALA A 178 -15.92 24.39 37.24
N GLU A 179 -15.06 25.00 38.04
CA GLU A 179 -13.63 25.19 37.72
C GLU A 179 -12.91 23.85 37.60
N SER A 180 -13.19 22.89 38.49
CA SER A 180 -12.60 21.53 38.42
C SER A 180 -13.03 20.78 37.19
N GLU A 181 -14.32 20.81 36.79
CA GLU A 181 -14.79 20.20 35.56
C GLU A 181 -14.19 20.86 34.31
N SER A 182 -14.02 22.20 34.31
CA SER A 182 -13.31 22.91 33.25
C SER A 182 -11.86 22.44 33.11
N SER A 183 -11.15 22.27 34.23
CA SER A 183 -9.76 21.78 34.24
C SER A 183 -9.66 20.34 33.75
N LYS A 184 -10.60 19.47 34.11
CA LYS A 184 -10.69 18.09 33.65
C LYS A 184 -10.86 18.05 32.12
N LEU A 185 -11.76 18.86 31.56
CA LEU A 185 -11.95 18.96 30.11
C LEU A 185 -10.72 19.44 29.35
N GLN A 186 -10.00 20.43 29.93
CA GLN A 186 -8.74 20.88 29.33
C GLN A 186 -7.75 19.75 29.20
N ILE A 187 -7.62 18.88 30.20
CA ILE A 187 -6.74 17.70 30.17
C ILE A 187 -7.21 16.70 29.07
N GLU A 188 -8.54 16.50 28.98
CA GLU A 188 -9.08 15.61 27.92
C GLU A 188 -8.84 16.18 26.51
N ILE A 189 -8.98 17.50 26.32
CA ILE A 189 -8.67 18.18 25.06
C ILE A 189 -7.19 18.03 24.70
N MET A 190 -6.28 18.18 25.66
CA MET A 190 -4.85 17.94 25.39
C MET A 190 -4.56 16.52 24.97
N ARG A 191 -5.29 15.50 25.44
CA ARG A 191 -5.20 14.11 24.97
C ARG A 191 -5.74 13.98 23.55
N ASP A 192 -6.88 14.61 23.24
CA ASP A 192 -7.43 14.61 21.89
C ASP A 192 -6.47 15.25 20.87
N GLU A 193 -5.76 16.31 21.27
CA GLU A 193 -4.74 16.95 20.43
C GLU A 193 -3.59 15.97 20.11
N VAL A 194 -3.15 15.17 21.09
CA VAL A 194 -2.15 14.11 20.86
C VAL A 194 -2.69 13.04 19.93
N ASP A 195 -3.92 12.57 20.12
CA ASP A 195 -4.56 11.57 19.27
C ASP A 195 -4.74 12.09 17.84
N PHE A 196 -5.14 13.33 17.67
CA PHE A 196 -5.26 13.98 16.37
C PHE A 196 -3.90 14.11 15.67
N ALA A 197 -2.87 14.55 16.40
CA ALA A 197 -1.51 14.63 15.88
C ALA A 197 -0.98 13.25 15.46
N ALA A 198 -1.29 12.19 16.21
CA ALA A 198 -0.93 10.83 15.87
C ALA A 198 -1.65 10.35 14.59
N ALA A 199 -2.94 10.63 14.43
CA ALA A 199 -3.70 10.32 13.21
C ALA A 199 -3.15 11.08 12.00
N LEU A 200 -2.84 12.37 12.13
CA LEU A 200 -2.18 13.14 11.08
C LEU A 200 -0.79 12.60 10.73
N SER A 201 -0.02 12.13 11.70
CA SER A 201 1.29 11.54 11.46
C SER A 201 1.17 10.27 10.61
N ARG A 202 0.20 9.39 10.90
CA ARG A 202 -0.09 8.20 10.08
C ARG A 202 -0.47 8.59 8.65
N LEU A 203 -1.35 9.58 8.49
CA LEU A 203 -1.74 10.09 7.19
C LEU A 203 -0.54 10.63 6.41
N LYS A 204 0.36 11.42 7.05
CA LYS A 204 1.58 11.94 6.42
C LYS A 204 2.48 10.85 5.88
N VAL A 205 2.65 9.75 6.61
CA VAL A 205 3.43 8.59 6.16
C VAL A 205 2.82 7.98 4.90
N LEU A 206 1.50 7.76 4.89
CA LEU A 206 0.80 7.17 3.73
C LEU A 206 0.86 8.05 2.49
N ILE A 207 0.69 9.37 2.65
CA ILE A 207 0.75 10.31 1.52
C ILE A 207 2.20 10.69 1.13
N GLY A 208 3.20 10.20 1.84
CA GLY A 208 4.62 10.40 1.50
C GLY A 208 5.10 11.85 1.64
N VAL A 209 4.59 12.59 2.65
CA VAL A 209 5.04 13.96 2.95
C VAL A 209 5.87 14.00 4.23
N SER A 210 6.77 15.01 4.33
CA SER A 210 7.60 15.20 5.52
C SER A 210 6.76 15.40 6.79
N PRO A 211 7.20 14.88 7.95
CA PRO A 211 6.56 15.12 9.24
C PRO A 211 6.38 16.62 9.58
N ASP A 212 7.25 17.48 9.07
CA ASP A 212 7.25 18.94 9.37
C ASP A 212 6.20 19.73 8.56
N VAL A 213 5.49 19.10 7.64
CA VAL A 213 4.44 19.77 6.87
C VAL A 213 3.18 19.87 7.69
N ASP A 214 2.68 21.08 7.90
CA ASP A 214 1.37 21.28 8.53
C ASP A 214 0.26 20.90 7.54
N ILE A 215 -0.67 20.05 7.98
CA ILE A 215 -1.85 19.65 7.22
C ILE A 215 -3.10 20.24 7.83
N ASN A 216 -3.90 20.89 7.00
CA ASN A 216 -5.24 21.31 7.34
C ASN A 216 -6.26 20.47 6.57
N LEU A 217 -7.11 19.74 7.29
CA LEU A 217 -8.20 18.96 6.69
C LEU A 217 -9.27 19.90 6.16
N ALA A 218 -9.50 19.85 4.85
CA ALA A 218 -10.45 20.74 4.16
C ALA A 218 -11.91 20.32 4.39
N GLU A 219 -12.15 19.06 4.73
CA GLU A 219 -13.47 18.48 4.90
C GLU A 219 -13.82 18.33 6.37
N LYS A 220 -15.12 18.22 6.66
CA LYS A 220 -15.63 17.79 7.98
C LYS A 220 -16.11 16.35 7.87
N LEU A 221 -16.13 15.67 9.01
CA LEU A 221 -16.72 14.33 9.08
C LEU A 221 -18.20 14.40 8.70
N ALA A 222 -18.58 13.66 7.66
CA ALA A 222 -19.92 13.64 7.10
C ALA A 222 -20.31 12.23 6.65
N GLU A 223 -21.60 12.02 6.52
CA GLU A 223 -22.15 10.77 6.00
C GLU A 223 -21.74 10.58 4.54
N ILE A 224 -21.25 9.37 4.22
CA ILE A 224 -20.84 9.01 2.86
C ILE A 224 -21.93 8.15 2.23
N PRO A 225 -22.36 8.48 0.99
CA PRO A 225 -23.35 7.71 0.27
C PRO A 225 -22.95 6.23 0.17
N ILE A 226 -23.91 5.33 0.39
CA ILE A 226 -23.69 3.89 0.31
C ILE A 226 -23.84 3.47 -1.16
N PRO A 227 -22.82 2.82 -1.77
CA PRO A 227 -22.93 2.31 -3.13
C PRO A 227 -24.10 1.34 -3.29
N THR A 228 -24.91 1.53 -4.34
CA THR A 228 -26.11 0.73 -4.64
C THR A 228 -25.81 -0.46 -5.55
N GLU A 229 -24.67 -0.43 -6.23
CA GLU A 229 -24.22 -1.43 -7.19
C GLU A 229 -24.15 -2.81 -6.51
N LYS A 230 -24.65 -3.83 -7.23
CA LYS A 230 -24.60 -5.22 -6.75
C LYS A 230 -23.33 -5.91 -7.24
N PHE A 231 -22.91 -6.93 -6.51
CA PHE A 231 -21.88 -7.84 -6.97
C PHE A 231 -22.25 -8.42 -8.36
N SER A 232 -21.28 -8.40 -9.26
CA SER A 232 -21.42 -8.94 -10.62
C SER A 232 -20.11 -9.59 -11.07
N ARG A 233 -20.14 -10.35 -12.16
CA ARG A 233 -18.93 -10.89 -12.79
C ARG A 233 -17.94 -9.79 -13.16
N GLN A 234 -18.45 -8.66 -13.64
CA GLN A 234 -17.63 -7.50 -13.97
C GLN A 234 -16.87 -6.95 -12.74
N THR A 235 -17.46 -7.03 -11.54
CA THR A 235 -16.78 -6.63 -10.30
C THR A 235 -15.52 -7.47 -10.06
N LEU A 236 -15.58 -8.79 -10.32
CA LEU A 236 -14.40 -9.66 -10.21
C LEU A 236 -13.34 -9.30 -11.26
N GLU A 237 -13.78 -9.15 -12.51
CA GLU A 237 -12.90 -8.85 -13.65
C GLU A 237 -12.23 -7.47 -13.53
N SER A 238 -12.78 -6.55 -12.73
CA SER A 238 -12.18 -5.25 -12.43
C SER A 238 -11.24 -5.27 -11.22
N ARG A 239 -11.15 -6.40 -10.49
CA ARG A 239 -10.32 -6.50 -9.28
C ARG A 239 -8.97 -7.12 -9.56
N PRO A 240 -7.86 -6.37 -9.40
CA PRO A 240 -6.50 -6.89 -9.64
C PRO A 240 -6.17 -8.10 -8.76
N ASP A 241 -6.61 -8.12 -7.49
CA ASP A 241 -6.36 -9.21 -6.53
C ASP A 241 -7.05 -10.53 -6.90
N TRP A 242 -8.10 -10.51 -7.71
CA TRP A 242 -8.70 -11.70 -8.30
C TRP A 242 -8.05 -12.05 -9.64
N GLN A 243 -7.76 -11.06 -10.50
CA GLN A 243 -7.12 -11.27 -11.81
C GLN A 243 -5.75 -11.96 -11.67
N MET A 244 -5.00 -11.70 -10.60
CA MET A 244 -3.72 -12.36 -10.35
C MET A 244 -3.82 -13.90 -10.36
N TYR A 245 -4.93 -14.48 -9.88
CA TYR A 245 -5.13 -15.93 -9.92
C TYR A 245 -5.44 -16.44 -11.33
N SER A 246 -6.14 -15.67 -12.16
CA SER A 246 -6.34 -15.98 -13.57
C SER A 246 -5.00 -15.95 -14.34
N ILE A 247 -4.16 -14.95 -14.06
CA ILE A 247 -2.81 -14.86 -14.65
C ILE A 247 -1.90 -15.98 -14.13
N ALA A 248 -2.03 -16.41 -12.86
CA ALA A 248 -1.29 -17.55 -12.34
C ALA A 248 -1.66 -18.86 -13.06
N GLU A 249 -2.92 -19.05 -13.46
CA GLU A 249 -3.34 -20.17 -14.31
C GLU A 249 -2.73 -20.06 -15.73
N GLU A 250 -2.78 -18.86 -16.34
CA GLU A 250 -2.13 -18.59 -17.64
C GLU A 250 -0.62 -18.88 -17.58
N SER A 251 0.05 -18.46 -16.50
CA SER A 251 1.48 -18.71 -16.26
C SER A 251 1.79 -20.20 -16.17
N ALA A 252 1.01 -20.96 -15.42
CA ALA A 252 1.20 -22.42 -15.33
C ALA A 252 1.05 -23.10 -16.69
N ASN A 253 0.07 -22.69 -17.52
CA ASN A 253 -0.12 -23.21 -18.86
C ASN A 253 1.05 -22.84 -19.79
N ALA A 254 1.56 -21.60 -19.73
CA ALA A 254 2.72 -21.18 -20.51
C ALA A 254 3.98 -21.96 -20.12
N ARG A 255 4.18 -22.20 -18.80
CA ARG A 255 5.32 -23.00 -18.31
C ARG A 255 5.21 -24.48 -18.73
N ILE A 256 4.01 -25.05 -18.77
CA ILE A 256 3.80 -26.39 -19.34
C ILE A 256 4.21 -26.43 -20.83
N ALA A 257 3.82 -25.40 -21.60
CA ALA A 257 4.19 -25.30 -23.00
C ALA A 257 5.71 -25.14 -23.18
N LEU A 258 6.36 -24.36 -22.31
CA LEU A 258 7.81 -24.21 -22.30
C LEU A 258 8.53 -25.54 -21.98
N LEU A 259 8.10 -26.26 -20.93
CA LEU A 259 8.64 -27.56 -20.55
C LEU A 259 8.50 -28.59 -21.69
N LYS A 260 7.37 -28.58 -22.40
CA LYS A 260 7.15 -29.44 -23.57
C LYS A 260 8.08 -29.09 -24.74
N ALA A 261 8.32 -27.78 -24.97
CA ALA A 261 9.25 -27.34 -26.01
C ALA A 261 10.72 -27.64 -25.64
N GLY A 262 11.04 -27.61 -24.34
CA GLY A 262 12.37 -27.93 -23.82
C GLY A 262 12.71 -29.42 -23.74
N ARG A 263 11.79 -30.34 -24.14
CA ARG A 263 12.06 -31.77 -24.19
C ARG A 263 13.25 -32.12 -25.09
N PHE A 264 13.42 -31.36 -26.14
CA PHE A 264 14.57 -31.46 -27.03
C PHE A 264 15.51 -30.33 -26.67
N GLU A 265 16.65 -30.68 -26.10
CA GLU A 265 17.70 -29.73 -25.76
C GLU A 265 18.25 -29.07 -27.03
N ASP A 266 19.01 -28.00 -26.87
CA ASP A 266 19.48 -27.19 -27.99
C ASP A 266 20.48 -27.99 -28.84
N VAL A 267 20.39 -27.85 -30.17
CA VAL A 267 21.39 -28.39 -31.10
C VAL A 267 22.59 -27.45 -31.12
N GLU A 268 23.77 -27.98 -30.91
CA GLU A 268 25.00 -27.20 -31.02
C GLU A 268 25.63 -27.41 -32.41
N VAL A 269 25.97 -26.30 -33.03
CA VAL A 269 26.69 -26.23 -34.28
C VAL A 269 28.07 -25.63 -34.01
N GLU A 270 29.14 -26.33 -34.36
CA GLU A 270 30.50 -25.89 -34.12
C GLU A 270 31.26 -25.87 -35.45
N VAL A 271 31.97 -24.81 -35.74
CA VAL A 271 32.97 -24.71 -36.78
C VAL A 271 34.33 -24.74 -36.11
N PHE A 272 35.21 -25.61 -36.54
CA PHE A 272 36.54 -25.72 -35.96
C PHE A 272 37.64 -25.79 -37.00
N PHE A 273 38.79 -25.28 -36.62
CA PHE A 273 40.06 -25.46 -37.32
C PHE A 273 41.01 -26.22 -36.42
N GLU A 274 41.59 -27.28 -36.90
CA GLU A 274 42.56 -28.11 -36.19
C GLU A 274 43.85 -28.24 -36.98
N ALA A 275 44.97 -28.08 -36.32
CA ALA A 275 46.30 -28.37 -36.87
C ALA A 275 47.00 -29.35 -35.95
N SER A 276 47.43 -30.48 -36.46
CA SER A 276 48.10 -31.52 -35.71
C SER A 276 49.41 -31.94 -36.36
N GLU A 277 50.34 -32.36 -35.55
CA GLU A 277 51.56 -33.04 -35.96
C GLU A 277 51.59 -34.42 -35.28
N SER A 278 51.62 -35.47 -36.08
CA SER A 278 51.74 -36.87 -35.64
C SER A 278 53.08 -37.45 -36.09
N VAL A 279 53.59 -38.41 -35.32
CA VAL A 279 54.86 -39.09 -35.59
C VAL A 279 54.56 -40.57 -35.73
N ASP A 280 54.66 -41.09 -36.98
CA ASP A 280 54.44 -42.49 -37.27
C ASP A 280 55.77 -43.14 -37.74
N GLU A 281 56.29 -44.09 -36.97
CA GLU A 281 57.44 -44.85 -37.37
C GLU A 281 57.02 -46.02 -38.30
N PRO A 282 57.67 -46.22 -39.48
CA PRO A 282 58.90 -45.59 -40.03
C PRO A 282 58.63 -44.37 -40.93
N VAL A 283 57.42 -43.88 -41.07
CA VAL A 283 56.97 -42.85 -42.03
C VAL A 283 57.48 -41.45 -41.67
N GLY A 284 57.72 -41.13 -40.40
CA GLY A 284 58.19 -39.87 -39.94
C GLY A 284 57.05 -38.91 -39.53
N LYS A 285 57.33 -37.61 -39.47
CA LYS A 285 56.38 -36.57 -39.02
C LYS A 285 55.38 -36.22 -40.11
N SER A 286 54.10 -36.28 -39.81
CA SER A 286 53.00 -35.84 -40.67
C SER A 286 52.32 -34.61 -40.05
N ARG A 287 51.98 -33.63 -40.87
CA ARG A 287 51.23 -32.44 -40.46
C ARG A 287 49.91 -32.40 -41.19
N GLU A 288 48.81 -32.29 -40.41
CA GLU A 288 47.47 -32.21 -40.95
C GLU A 288 46.83 -30.89 -40.55
N LYS A 289 45.99 -30.34 -41.42
CA LYS A 289 45.14 -29.18 -41.16
C LYS A 289 43.75 -29.53 -41.59
N ILE A 290 42.79 -29.44 -40.63
CA ILE A 290 41.41 -29.81 -40.84
C ILE A 290 40.55 -28.58 -40.56
N LEU A 291 39.66 -28.24 -41.49
CA LEU A 291 38.52 -27.36 -41.25
C LEU A 291 37.29 -28.23 -41.20
N GLY A 292 36.59 -28.21 -40.05
CA GLY A 292 35.47 -29.12 -39.84
C GLY A 292 34.22 -28.39 -39.35
N LEU A 293 33.09 -29.08 -39.51
CA LEU A 293 31.79 -28.68 -38.99
C LEU A 293 31.26 -29.83 -38.12
N SER A 294 30.92 -29.53 -36.88
CA SER A 294 30.37 -30.50 -35.94
C SER A 294 28.92 -30.14 -35.59
N PHE A 295 28.08 -31.15 -35.50
CA PHE A 295 26.71 -31.07 -35.05
C PHE A 295 26.54 -31.97 -33.82
N SER A 296 26.16 -31.35 -32.68
CA SER A 296 25.86 -32.10 -31.48
C SER A 296 24.36 -32.00 -31.19
N VAL A 297 23.70 -33.16 -31.18
CA VAL A 297 22.27 -33.26 -30.93
C VAL A 297 22.05 -34.07 -29.65
N PRO A 298 21.60 -33.46 -28.56
CA PRO A 298 21.32 -34.20 -27.33
C PRO A 298 20.12 -35.15 -27.54
N LEU A 299 20.26 -36.38 -27.05
CA LEU A 299 19.18 -37.36 -27.13
C LEU A 299 18.22 -37.17 -25.93
N PRO A 300 16.90 -37.18 -26.15
CA PRO A 300 15.90 -36.85 -25.15
C PRO A 300 15.63 -38.03 -24.19
N PHE A 301 16.63 -38.50 -23.45
CA PHE A 301 16.46 -39.52 -22.42
C PHE A 301 15.90 -38.98 -21.09
N LYS A 302 15.93 -37.68 -20.90
CA LYS A 302 15.47 -37.01 -19.68
C LYS A 302 13.96 -36.87 -19.72
N SER A 303 13.26 -37.35 -18.66
CA SER A 303 11.83 -37.12 -18.50
C SER A 303 11.57 -35.73 -17.90
N TYR A 304 10.65 -34.99 -18.49
CA TYR A 304 10.15 -33.71 -17.99
C TYR A 304 8.79 -33.85 -17.29
N ASP A 305 8.35 -35.08 -17.04
CA ASP A 305 7.00 -35.38 -16.54
C ASP A 305 6.76 -34.79 -15.14
N GLY A 306 7.77 -34.85 -14.26
CA GLY A 306 7.68 -34.26 -12.92
C GLY A 306 7.49 -32.73 -12.97
N GLY A 307 8.18 -32.02 -13.85
CA GLY A 307 7.99 -30.58 -14.02
C GLY A 307 6.63 -30.22 -14.59
N ILE A 308 6.12 -31.05 -15.52
CA ILE A 308 4.77 -30.87 -16.08
C ILE A 308 3.71 -31.14 -15.00
N GLU A 309 3.88 -32.18 -14.20
CA GLU A 309 2.98 -32.50 -13.08
C GLU A 309 2.96 -31.39 -12.02
N GLU A 310 4.11 -30.82 -11.69
CA GLU A 310 4.22 -29.63 -10.82
C GLU A 310 3.36 -28.48 -11.37
N GLN A 311 3.53 -28.11 -12.64
CA GLN A 311 2.78 -27.01 -13.23
C GLN A 311 1.28 -27.30 -13.35
N LEU A 312 0.90 -28.55 -13.60
CA LEU A 312 -0.50 -28.98 -13.55
C LEU A 312 -1.10 -28.82 -12.16
N SER A 313 -0.32 -29.12 -11.13
CA SER A 313 -0.73 -28.96 -9.72
C SER A 313 -0.83 -27.48 -9.36
N LEU A 314 0.12 -26.64 -9.77
CA LEU A 314 0.07 -25.19 -9.60
C LEU A 314 -1.14 -24.55 -10.30
N ARG A 315 -1.48 -25.05 -11.51
CA ARG A 315 -2.70 -24.62 -12.21
C ARG A 315 -3.95 -24.93 -11.40
N LYS A 316 -4.09 -26.16 -10.89
CA LYS A 316 -5.23 -26.55 -10.04
C LYS A 316 -5.27 -25.72 -8.75
N GLN A 317 -4.10 -25.43 -8.16
CA GLN A 317 -3.99 -24.56 -7.00
C GLN A 317 -4.48 -23.13 -7.31
N ALA A 318 -4.09 -22.56 -8.46
CA ALA A 318 -4.54 -21.23 -8.89
C ALA A 318 -6.06 -21.19 -9.09
N GLN A 319 -6.65 -22.23 -9.71
CA GLN A 319 -8.10 -22.37 -9.87
C GLN A 319 -8.83 -22.41 -8.52
N ALA A 320 -8.35 -23.23 -7.58
CA ALA A 320 -8.93 -23.34 -6.25
C ALA A 320 -8.83 -22.01 -5.47
N ARG A 321 -7.69 -21.33 -5.56
CA ARG A 321 -7.48 -20.01 -4.93
C ARG A 321 -8.35 -18.93 -5.57
N SER A 322 -8.55 -18.96 -6.89
CA SER A 322 -9.48 -18.05 -7.59
C SER A 322 -10.91 -18.19 -7.08
N ALA A 323 -11.40 -19.44 -6.94
CA ALA A 323 -12.73 -19.70 -6.39
C ALA A 323 -12.85 -19.28 -4.91
N ALA A 324 -11.81 -19.54 -4.10
CA ALA A 324 -11.77 -19.10 -2.71
C ALA A 324 -11.77 -17.56 -2.61
N LYS A 325 -11.03 -16.87 -3.49
CA LYS A 325 -10.98 -15.41 -3.55
C LYS A 325 -12.31 -14.80 -3.96
N GLU A 326 -13.02 -15.40 -4.91
CA GLU A 326 -14.37 -15.00 -5.30
C GLU A 326 -15.33 -15.05 -4.11
N ASN A 327 -15.34 -16.16 -3.36
CA ASN A 327 -16.15 -16.30 -2.14
C ASN A 327 -15.78 -15.25 -1.08
N GLN A 328 -14.48 -14.96 -0.91
CA GLN A 328 -14.01 -13.93 0.00
C GLN A 328 -14.54 -12.55 -0.40
N ILE A 329 -14.45 -12.19 -1.69
CA ILE A 329 -14.92 -10.90 -2.22
C ILE A 329 -16.43 -10.77 -2.03
N MET A 330 -17.21 -11.82 -2.30
CA MET A 330 -18.65 -11.82 -2.06
C MET A 330 -18.97 -11.59 -0.58
N ALA A 331 -18.24 -12.25 0.31
CA ALA A 331 -18.41 -12.09 1.76
C ALA A 331 -18.04 -10.67 2.22
N GLU A 332 -16.94 -10.10 1.72
CA GLU A 332 -16.51 -8.71 1.99
C GLU A 332 -17.60 -7.71 1.57
N ILE A 333 -18.09 -7.80 0.33
CA ILE A 333 -19.13 -6.92 -0.19
C ILE A 333 -20.42 -7.03 0.65
N SER A 334 -20.83 -8.26 0.99
CA SER A 334 -22.03 -8.49 1.80
C SER A 334 -21.88 -7.90 3.20
N LEU A 335 -20.72 -8.08 3.82
CA LEU A 335 -20.41 -7.56 5.16
C LEU A 335 -20.38 -6.03 5.19
N TYR A 336 -19.63 -5.40 4.27
CA TYR A 336 -19.53 -3.94 4.24
C TYR A 336 -20.88 -3.29 3.91
N ARG A 337 -21.67 -3.89 3.04
CA ARG A 337 -23.02 -3.41 2.73
C ARG A 337 -23.93 -3.51 3.96
N LEU A 338 -23.91 -4.65 4.64
CA LEU A 338 -24.68 -4.82 5.88
C LEU A 338 -24.28 -3.77 6.93
N ARG A 339 -22.98 -3.61 7.16
CA ARG A 339 -22.45 -2.63 8.12
C ARG A 339 -22.82 -1.21 7.74
N ALA A 340 -22.56 -0.77 6.50
CA ALA A 340 -22.88 0.56 6.04
C ALA A 340 -24.38 0.90 6.24
N ASN A 341 -25.28 -0.01 5.85
CA ASN A 341 -26.72 0.16 6.03
C ASN A 341 -27.12 0.20 7.51
N LYS A 342 -26.54 -0.69 8.34
CA LYS A 342 -26.84 -0.73 9.75
C LYS A 342 -26.36 0.51 10.49
N TYR A 343 -25.13 0.96 10.21
CA TYR A 343 -24.60 2.20 10.82
C TYR A 343 -25.39 3.43 10.37
N ALA A 344 -25.86 3.49 9.11
CA ALA A 344 -26.77 4.56 8.67
C ALA A 344 -28.11 4.56 9.43
N GLN A 345 -28.70 3.38 9.66
CA GLN A 345 -29.92 3.24 10.47
C GLN A 345 -29.67 3.64 11.94
N ILE A 346 -28.56 3.17 12.52
CA ILE A 346 -28.17 3.51 13.90
C ILE A 346 -27.94 5.02 14.01
N LEU A 347 -27.24 5.64 13.06
CA LEU A 347 -26.97 7.08 13.04
C LEU A 347 -28.26 7.89 13.04
N LYS A 348 -29.20 7.53 12.17
CA LYS A 348 -30.50 8.18 12.10
C LYS A 348 -31.26 8.10 13.43
N LYS A 349 -31.32 6.90 14.01
CA LYS A 349 -31.98 6.68 15.30
C LYS A 349 -31.27 7.42 16.44
N HIS A 350 -29.94 7.37 16.46
CA HIS A 350 -29.13 8.03 17.47
C HIS A 350 -29.32 9.54 17.47
N ARG A 351 -29.36 10.18 16.30
CA ARG A 351 -29.57 11.65 16.21
C ARG A 351 -30.90 12.08 16.83
N VAL A 352 -31.99 11.40 16.46
CA VAL A 352 -33.35 11.81 16.85
C VAL A 352 -33.70 11.36 18.29
N GLU A 353 -33.41 10.10 18.62
CA GLU A 353 -33.90 9.52 19.90
C GLU A 353 -32.90 9.67 21.05
N VAL A 354 -31.65 10.01 20.77
CA VAL A 354 -30.59 10.02 21.78
C VAL A 354 -29.90 11.38 21.88
N GLU A 355 -29.35 11.90 20.77
CA GLU A 355 -28.55 13.13 20.79
C GLU A 355 -29.45 14.36 21.02
N GLU A 356 -30.55 14.50 20.26
CA GLU A 356 -31.52 15.58 20.43
C GLU A 356 -32.14 15.56 21.84
N VAL A 357 -32.66 14.40 22.29
CA VAL A 357 -33.28 14.24 23.59
C VAL A 357 -32.27 14.54 24.71
N SER A 358 -31.04 14.05 24.61
CA SER A 358 -30.03 14.37 25.65
C SER A 358 -29.65 15.86 25.67
N GLY A 359 -29.71 16.54 24.54
CA GLY A 359 -29.53 18.00 24.45
C GLY A 359 -30.68 18.79 25.08
N GLU A 360 -31.91 18.35 24.83
CA GLU A 360 -33.12 18.94 25.48
C GLU A 360 -33.06 18.78 27.00
N ILE A 361 -32.79 17.58 27.50
CA ILE A 361 -32.62 17.31 28.93
C ILE A 361 -31.54 18.21 29.55
N TYR A 362 -30.41 18.37 28.89
CA TYR A 362 -29.36 19.29 29.37
C TYR A 362 -29.87 20.75 29.45
N GLY A 363 -30.58 21.20 28.40
CA GLY A 363 -31.16 22.55 28.36
C GLY A 363 -32.18 22.79 29.46
N GLU A 364 -33.04 21.80 29.78
CA GLU A 364 -33.99 21.84 30.85
C GLU A 364 -33.32 21.94 32.23
N TYR A 365 -32.28 21.12 32.48
CA TYR A 365 -31.51 21.21 33.74
C TYR A 365 -30.80 22.56 33.88
N LEU A 366 -30.25 23.12 32.81
CA LEU A 366 -29.62 24.42 32.80
C LEU A 366 -30.64 25.54 33.17
N THR A 367 -31.84 25.45 32.59
CA THR A 367 -32.94 26.38 32.92
C THR A 367 -33.41 26.22 34.36
N ALA A 368 -33.66 25.01 34.83
CA ALA A 368 -34.06 24.71 36.19
C ALA A 368 -33.02 25.18 37.23
N MET A 369 -31.73 25.08 36.90
CA MET A 369 -30.67 25.62 37.77
C MET A 369 -30.73 27.13 37.86
N ARG A 370 -30.95 27.86 36.77
CA ARG A 370 -31.11 29.33 36.79
C ARG A 370 -32.33 29.78 37.60
N GLU A 371 -33.35 28.95 37.68
CA GLU A 371 -34.54 29.15 38.49
C GLU A 371 -34.43 28.60 39.93
N ALA A 372 -33.22 28.21 40.34
CA ALA A 372 -32.92 27.59 41.63
C ALA A 372 -33.73 26.30 41.95
N ARG A 373 -34.20 25.56 40.90
CA ARG A 373 -34.96 24.32 41.03
C ARG A 373 -34.10 23.06 40.88
N ALA A 374 -32.87 23.19 40.36
CA ALA A 374 -31.92 22.09 40.19
C ALA A 374 -30.54 22.49 40.70
N GLY A 375 -29.77 21.50 41.17
CA GLY A 375 -28.39 21.70 41.59
C GLY A 375 -27.41 21.71 40.40
N ILE A 376 -26.26 22.31 40.58
CA ILE A 376 -25.19 22.29 39.56
C ILE A 376 -24.72 20.88 39.26
N ALA A 377 -24.81 19.95 40.22
CA ALA A 377 -24.48 18.55 40.03
C ALA A 377 -25.32 17.88 38.95
N ASP A 378 -26.63 18.23 38.95
CA ASP A 378 -27.59 17.67 37.98
C ASP A 378 -27.29 18.20 36.56
N VAL A 379 -26.95 19.48 36.44
CA VAL A 379 -26.53 20.10 35.18
C VAL A 379 -25.28 19.42 34.63
N PHE A 380 -24.24 19.19 35.44
CA PHE A 380 -23.03 18.49 35.00
C PHE A 380 -23.29 17.04 34.66
N GLY A 381 -24.16 16.33 35.36
CA GLY A 381 -24.57 14.97 35.03
C GLY A 381 -25.27 14.87 33.67
N ALA A 382 -26.24 15.72 33.42
CA ALA A 382 -26.96 15.81 32.13
C ALA A 382 -25.99 16.18 31.00
N TRP A 383 -25.09 17.09 31.27
CA TRP A 383 -24.10 17.56 30.35
C TRP A 383 -23.06 16.48 29.96
N GLN A 384 -22.51 15.74 30.93
CA GLN A 384 -21.63 14.61 30.65
C GLN A 384 -22.33 13.55 29.79
N THR A 385 -23.62 13.30 30.07
CA THR A 385 -24.44 12.39 29.29
C THR A 385 -24.58 12.89 27.84
N HIS A 386 -24.93 14.16 27.63
CA HIS A 386 -25.06 14.76 26.32
C HIS A 386 -23.74 14.70 25.52
N LEU A 387 -22.61 15.03 26.17
CA LEU A 387 -21.30 14.89 25.55
C LEU A 387 -21.05 13.46 25.10
N GLN A 388 -21.25 12.48 26.00
CA GLN A 388 -21.03 11.07 25.68
C GLN A 388 -21.88 10.61 24.50
N MET A 389 -23.14 11.06 24.42
CA MET A 389 -24.01 10.75 23.27
C MET A 389 -23.48 11.39 21.99
N LYS A 390 -23.00 12.62 22.05
CA LYS A 390 -22.42 13.33 20.91
C LYS A 390 -21.15 12.65 20.40
N LEU A 391 -20.26 12.24 21.29
CA LEU A 391 -19.04 11.50 20.93
C LEU A 391 -19.39 10.13 20.33
N THR A 392 -20.41 9.45 20.86
CA THR A 392 -20.93 8.21 20.29
C THR A 392 -21.46 8.43 18.86
N GLY A 393 -22.18 9.53 18.63
CA GLY A 393 -22.66 9.92 17.28
C GLY A 393 -21.52 10.14 16.29
N VAL A 394 -20.43 10.80 16.71
CA VAL A 394 -19.21 10.97 15.89
C VAL A 394 -18.61 9.62 15.50
N SER A 395 -18.49 8.68 16.44
CA SER A 395 -17.96 7.34 16.17
C SER A 395 -18.86 6.54 15.21
N ILE A 396 -20.18 6.56 15.42
CA ILE A 396 -21.15 5.91 14.52
C ILE A 396 -21.05 6.47 13.09
N LEU A 397 -20.93 7.80 12.95
CA LEU A 397 -20.77 8.47 11.67
C LEU A 397 -19.46 8.08 10.99
N ALA A 398 -18.35 8.01 11.73
CA ALA A 398 -17.06 7.56 11.21
C ALA A 398 -17.13 6.09 10.72
N GLU A 399 -17.78 5.21 11.47
CA GLU A 399 -17.97 3.81 11.08
C GLU A 399 -18.86 3.67 9.83
N GLN A 400 -19.92 4.46 9.71
CA GLN A 400 -20.74 4.50 8.50
C GLN A 400 -19.90 4.90 7.28
N ALA A 401 -19.09 5.96 7.42
CA ALA A 401 -18.24 6.46 6.36
C ALA A 401 -17.17 5.43 5.93
N ARG A 402 -16.45 4.81 6.90
CA ARG A 402 -15.45 3.75 6.63
C ARG A 402 -16.05 2.56 5.90
N ASN A 403 -17.23 2.09 6.33
CA ASN A 403 -17.87 0.94 5.70
C ASN A 403 -18.40 1.27 4.30
N SER A 404 -18.85 2.50 4.05
CA SER A 404 -19.25 2.95 2.69
C SER A 404 -18.05 3.01 1.74
N ILE A 405 -16.92 3.53 2.21
CA ILE A 405 -15.66 3.55 1.45
C ILE A 405 -15.17 2.12 1.19
N ALA A 406 -15.12 1.27 2.21
CA ALA A 406 -14.69 -0.12 2.06
C ALA A 406 -15.56 -0.87 1.04
N LEU A 407 -16.88 -0.63 1.04
CA LEU A 407 -17.80 -1.18 0.04
C LEU A 407 -17.49 -0.68 -1.37
N LYS A 408 -17.18 0.61 -1.55
CA LYS A 408 -16.77 1.19 -2.83
C LYS A 408 -15.55 0.47 -3.41
N TYR A 409 -14.50 0.27 -2.60
CA TYR A 409 -13.29 -0.43 -3.02
C TYR A 409 -13.49 -1.94 -3.21
N ALA A 410 -14.37 -2.56 -2.41
CA ALA A 410 -14.73 -3.95 -2.59
C ALA A 410 -15.49 -4.21 -3.90
N LEU A 411 -16.30 -3.26 -4.34
CA LEU A 411 -17.01 -3.27 -5.61
C LEU A 411 -16.15 -2.83 -6.81
N ALA A 412 -14.90 -2.44 -6.59
CA ALA A 412 -14.01 -1.88 -7.61
C ALA A 412 -14.64 -0.69 -8.38
N LEU A 413 -15.35 0.17 -7.66
CA LEU A 413 -15.95 1.37 -8.25
C LEU A 413 -14.87 2.45 -8.33
N GLU A 414 -14.46 2.78 -9.54
CA GLU A 414 -13.61 3.95 -9.80
C GLU A 414 -14.42 5.25 -9.63
N ASP A 415 -13.77 6.31 -9.18
CA ASP A 415 -14.37 7.64 -9.26
C ASP A 415 -14.51 8.02 -10.74
N LYS A 416 -15.73 7.99 -11.27
CA LYS A 416 -16.07 8.26 -12.69
C LYS A 416 -15.63 9.64 -13.23
N ASN A 417 -14.75 10.34 -12.53
CA ASN A 417 -14.26 11.67 -12.88
C ASN A 417 -12.76 11.73 -13.22
N GLU A 418 -12.12 10.59 -13.53
CA GLU A 418 -10.72 10.58 -13.97
C GLU A 418 -10.60 10.06 -15.41
N LYS A 419 -11.07 10.85 -16.36
CA LYS A 419 -10.59 10.85 -17.76
C LYS A 419 -10.38 12.28 -18.23
#